data_b247816fe2eb906ec3fd06e41d6cee18
#
_entry.id   b247816fe2eb906ec3fd06e41d6cee18
#
_cell.length_a   1.000
_cell.length_b   1.000
_cell.length_c   1.000
_cell.angle_alpha   90.00
_cell.angle_beta   90.00
_cell.angle_gamma   90.00
#
_symmetry.space_group_name_H-M   'P 1'
#
loop_
_entity.id
_entity.type
_entity.pdbx_description
1 polymer ?
#
loop_
_entity_poly.entity_id
_entity_poly.type
_entity_poly.pdbx_seq_one_letter_code
_entity_poly.pdbx_strand_id
1 'polypeptide(L)'
;MKVLVPVKRVVDYNVKVRVKSDGTGVDIANVKMSMNPFDEIAIEEAVRLREKGLVTEVIAVSCGVTQCQETLRTAMAIGADRAILVECADELQPLAVAKLLKALVDKEQPGLVILGKQAIDDDNNQTGQMLAALAGLPQATFASKVEVVDGKVQVTREIDGGSETLSLSLPAVITTDLRLNEPRYVTLPNIMKAKKKTLEVFNPADLGVDVASRIKTLKVSEPPKRGAGIKVADVAALVDKLKNEAKVI
;
A
#
# COMPACT_ATOMS: atom_id res chain seq x y z
N MET A 1 1.72 -4.47 -21.64
CA MET A 1 0.49 -4.27 -20.83
C MET A 1 0.63 -3.02 -19.96
N LYS A 2 -0.50 -2.41 -19.53
CA LYS A 2 -0.50 -1.36 -18.51
C LYS A 2 -0.41 -1.97 -17.10
N VAL A 3 0.17 -1.22 -16.15
CA VAL A 3 0.13 -1.54 -14.72
C VAL A 3 -0.48 -0.38 -13.96
N LEU A 4 -1.45 -0.67 -13.09
CA LEU A 4 -2.05 0.29 -12.17
C LEU A 4 -1.41 0.11 -10.79
N VAL A 5 -0.91 1.21 -10.19
CA VAL A 5 -0.23 1.18 -8.88
C VAL A 5 -0.90 2.16 -7.94
N PRO A 6 -1.81 1.67 -7.08
CA PRO A 6 -2.34 2.45 -5.96
C PRO A 6 -1.24 2.85 -4.98
N VAL A 7 -1.23 4.11 -4.55
CA VAL A 7 -0.29 4.66 -3.56
C VAL A 7 -1.06 5.48 -2.52
N LYS A 8 -0.77 5.28 -1.25
CA LYS A 8 -1.41 5.99 -0.15
C LYS A 8 -0.46 7.05 0.44
N ARG A 9 -1.01 8.23 0.71
CA ARG A 9 -0.34 9.26 1.50
C ARG A 9 -0.57 8.96 2.98
N VAL A 10 0.51 8.75 3.73
CA VAL A 10 0.49 8.39 5.15
C VAL A 10 1.40 9.31 5.96
N VAL A 11 1.25 9.30 7.28
CA VAL A 11 2.23 9.96 8.16
C VAL A 11 3.60 9.28 7.99
N ASP A 12 4.66 10.08 7.81
CA ASP A 12 6.03 9.55 7.67
C ASP A 12 6.40 8.70 8.90
N TYR A 13 6.96 7.53 8.66
CA TYR A 13 7.30 6.54 9.72
C TYR A 13 8.31 7.05 10.76
N ASN A 14 9.04 8.15 10.47
CA ASN A 14 9.91 8.80 11.45
C ASN A 14 9.16 9.76 12.38
N VAL A 15 7.90 10.08 12.10
CA VAL A 15 7.09 10.97 12.93
C VAL A 15 6.53 10.20 14.12
N LYS A 16 6.77 10.70 15.33
CA LYS A 16 6.08 10.20 16.52
C LYS A 16 4.66 10.76 16.54
N VAL A 17 3.69 9.93 16.18
CA VAL A 17 2.27 10.29 16.19
C VAL A 17 1.76 10.53 17.61
N ARG A 18 0.76 11.42 17.74
CA ARG A 18 0.07 11.74 18.99
C ARG A 18 -1.42 11.60 18.81
N VAL A 19 -2.10 11.26 19.87
CA VAL A 19 -3.57 11.25 19.90
C VAL A 19 -4.07 12.67 20.13
N LYS A 20 -5.14 13.07 19.43
CA LYS A 20 -5.84 14.33 19.68
C LYS A 20 -6.32 14.40 21.13
N SER A 21 -6.37 15.58 21.71
CA SER A 21 -6.79 15.78 23.12
C SER A 21 -8.19 15.28 23.41
N ASP A 22 -9.07 15.26 22.40
CA ASP A 22 -10.45 14.75 22.51
C ASP A 22 -10.58 13.24 22.27
N GLY A 23 -9.47 12.55 21.94
CA GLY A 23 -9.44 11.12 21.65
C GLY A 23 -10.17 10.69 20.37
N THR A 24 -10.53 11.63 19.48
CA THR A 24 -11.28 11.31 18.26
C THR A 24 -10.43 10.76 17.12
N GLY A 25 -9.10 10.85 17.23
CA GLY A 25 -8.19 10.41 16.18
C GLY A 25 -6.73 10.73 16.49
N VAL A 26 -5.88 10.48 15.51
CA VAL A 26 -4.47 10.85 15.53
C VAL A 26 -4.34 12.31 15.08
N ASP A 27 -3.48 13.08 15.77
CA ASP A 27 -3.14 14.45 15.37
C ASP A 27 -2.15 14.42 14.21
N ILE A 28 -2.65 14.70 13.01
CA ILE A 28 -1.87 14.77 11.77
C ILE A 28 -1.67 16.21 11.29
N ALA A 29 -2.05 17.21 12.09
CA ALA A 29 -1.85 18.61 11.73
C ALA A 29 -0.35 18.93 11.72
N ASN A 30 0.14 19.48 10.60
CA ASN A 30 1.52 19.92 10.43
C ASN A 30 2.61 18.85 10.64
N VAL A 31 2.27 17.57 10.45
CA VAL A 31 3.26 16.48 10.45
C VAL A 31 3.74 16.20 9.03
N LYS A 32 4.96 15.68 8.93
CA LYS A 32 5.49 15.22 7.65
C LYS A 32 4.67 14.03 7.16
N MET A 33 4.23 14.10 5.90
CA MET A 33 3.55 13.02 5.20
C MET A 33 4.48 12.44 4.13
N SER A 34 4.32 11.17 3.83
CA SER A 34 5.10 10.46 2.80
C SER A 34 4.22 9.45 2.04
N MET A 35 4.78 8.84 1.00
CA MET A 35 4.20 7.64 0.40
C MET A 35 4.31 6.48 1.38
N ASN A 36 3.30 5.63 1.43
CA ASN A 36 3.37 4.38 2.19
C ASN A 36 4.54 3.51 1.72
N PRO A 37 5.43 3.03 2.61
CA PRO A 37 6.62 2.27 2.22
C PRO A 37 6.33 1.03 1.37
N PHE A 38 5.23 0.32 1.62
CA PHE A 38 4.84 -0.83 0.81
C PHE A 38 4.42 -0.42 -0.61
N ASP A 39 3.89 0.79 -0.79
CA ASP A 39 3.52 1.31 -2.11
C ASP A 39 4.74 1.80 -2.89
N GLU A 40 5.81 2.26 -2.20
CA GLU A 40 7.11 2.54 -2.82
C GLU A 40 7.70 1.28 -3.46
N ILE A 41 7.59 0.13 -2.78
CA ILE A 41 7.97 -1.18 -3.32
C ILE A 41 7.13 -1.51 -4.57
N ALA A 42 5.82 -1.24 -4.53
CA ALA A 42 4.92 -1.51 -5.65
C ALA A 42 5.25 -0.67 -6.90
N ILE A 43 5.51 0.62 -6.72
CA ILE A 43 5.94 1.51 -7.81
C ILE A 43 7.28 1.07 -8.38
N GLU A 44 8.26 0.75 -7.53
CA GLU A 44 9.58 0.28 -7.97
C GLU A 44 9.45 -0.99 -8.82
N GLU A 45 8.62 -1.95 -8.39
CA GLU A 45 8.42 -3.19 -9.14
C GLU A 45 7.78 -2.94 -10.51
N ALA A 46 6.74 -2.11 -10.57
CA ALA A 46 6.10 -1.75 -11.83
C ALA A 46 7.09 -1.07 -12.81
N VAL A 47 7.96 -0.20 -12.30
CA VAL A 47 9.00 0.45 -13.11
C VAL A 47 10.04 -0.55 -13.59
N ARG A 48 10.49 -1.49 -12.74
CA ARG A 48 11.40 -2.57 -13.14
C ARG A 48 10.81 -3.47 -14.23
N LEU A 49 9.53 -3.81 -14.12
CA LEU A 49 8.83 -4.59 -15.16
C LEU A 49 8.76 -3.82 -16.50
N ARG A 50 8.59 -2.49 -16.45
CA ARG A 50 8.63 -1.63 -17.63
C ARG A 50 10.04 -1.58 -18.24
N GLU A 51 11.06 -1.44 -17.44
CA GLU A 51 12.47 -1.43 -17.87
C GLU A 51 12.86 -2.75 -18.57
N LYS A 52 12.25 -3.86 -18.14
CA LYS A 52 12.37 -5.18 -18.82
C LYS A 52 11.55 -5.31 -20.09
N GLY A 53 10.78 -4.27 -20.50
CA GLY A 53 9.93 -4.30 -21.70
C GLY A 53 8.62 -5.08 -21.56
N LEU A 54 8.27 -5.53 -20.36
CA LEU A 54 7.06 -6.31 -20.09
C LEU A 54 5.82 -5.44 -19.88
N VAL A 55 6.04 -4.20 -19.45
CA VAL A 55 5.01 -3.18 -19.18
C VAL A 55 5.20 -2.01 -20.12
N THR A 56 4.11 -1.50 -20.70
CA THR A 56 4.12 -0.36 -21.64
C THR A 56 3.82 0.96 -20.94
N GLU A 57 3.05 0.93 -19.85
CA GLU A 57 2.65 2.13 -19.10
C GLU A 57 2.45 1.81 -17.62
N VAL A 58 2.99 2.65 -16.73
CA VAL A 58 2.81 2.60 -15.28
C VAL A 58 1.96 3.79 -14.86
N ILE A 59 0.78 3.51 -14.27
CA ILE A 59 -0.21 4.50 -13.85
C ILE A 59 -0.27 4.50 -12.32
N ALA A 60 0.17 5.59 -11.69
CA ALA A 60 0.02 5.75 -10.24
C ALA A 60 -1.38 6.28 -9.90
N VAL A 61 -2.00 5.74 -8.85
CA VAL A 61 -3.33 6.17 -8.40
C VAL A 61 -3.29 6.50 -6.92
N SER A 62 -3.95 7.58 -6.50
CA SER A 62 -4.21 7.86 -5.09
C SER A 62 -5.66 8.27 -4.89
N CYS A 63 -6.25 7.85 -3.78
CA CYS A 63 -7.61 8.25 -3.39
C CYS A 63 -7.51 9.02 -2.07
N GLY A 64 -8.05 10.25 -2.02
CA GLY A 64 -8.02 11.08 -0.82
C GLY A 64 -7.97 12.57 -1.12
N VAL A 65 -7.46 13.34 -0.17
CA VAL A 65 -7.42 14.80 -0.24
C VAL A 65 -6.50 15.33 -1.36
N THR A 66 -6.69 16.59 -1.77
CA THR A 66 -5.88 17.25 -2.81
C THR A 66 -4.38 17.08 -2.63
N GLN A 67 -3.89 17.08 -1.37
CA GLN A 67 -2.46 16.91 -1.04
C GLN A 67 -1.89 15.53 -1.45
N CYS A 68 -2.73 14.55 -1.77
CA CYS A 68 -2.27 13.27 -2.35
C CYS A 68 -1.55 13.46 -3.70
N GLN A 69 -1.72 14.62 -4.34
CA GLN A 69 -0.95 14.99 -5.53
C GLN A 69 0.56 14.97 -5.28
N GLU A 70 1.03 15.33 -4.09
CA GLU A 70 2.46 15.31 -3.73
C GLU A 70 3.01 13.88 -3.77
N THR A 71 2.26 12.92 -3.21
CA THR A 71 2.59 11.49 -3.26
C THR A 71 2.60 10.97 -4.70
N LEU A 72 1.62 11.37 -5.52
CA LEU A 72 1.58 11.02 -6.95
C LEU A 72 2.74 11.62 -7.73
N ARG A 73 3.16 12.86 -7.42
CA ARG A 73 4.37 13.46 -8.01
C ARG A 73 5.63 12.68 -7.64
N THR A 74 5.71 12.16 -6.40
CA THR A 74 6.80 11.27 -5.98
C THR A 74 6.77 9.96 -6.77
N ALA A 75 5.62 9.31 -6.92
CA ALA A 75 5.46 8.10 -7.73
C ALA A 75 5.91 8.33 -9.19
N MET A 76 5.55 9.48 -9.77
CA MET A 76 5.98 9.85 -11.12
C MET A 76 7.47 10.18 -11.19
N ALA A 77 8.09 10.64 -10.11
CA ALA A 77 9.53 10.89 -10.04
C ALA A 77 10.33 9.58 -9.89
N ILE A 78 9.78 8.56 -9.22
CA ILE A 78 10.32 7.18 -9.19
C ILE A 78 10.29 6.60 -10.61
N GLY A 79 9.18 6.80 -11.34
CA GLY A 79 9.12 6.34 -12.73
C GLY A 79 7.74 6.19 -13.33
N ALA A 80 6.64 6.33 -12.59
CA ALA A 80 5.30 6.25 -13.19
C ALA A 80 5.14 7.23 -14.36
N ASP A 81 4.41 6.83 -15.40
CA ASP A 81 4.26 7.62 -16.62
C ASP A 81 3.25 8.75 -16.46
N ARG A 82 2.15 8.48 -15.81
CA ARG A 82 1.12 9.45 -15.41
C ARG A 82 0.48 9.07 -14.08
N ALA A 83 -0.39 9.93 -13.60
CA ALA A 83 -1.07 9.70 -12.34
C ALA A 83 -2.56 10.04 -12.40
N ILE A 84 -3.34 9.42 -11.53
CA ILE A 84 -4.76 9.67 -11.33
C ILE A 84 -4.97 9.96 -9.83
N LEU A 85 -5.59 11.09 -9.52
CA LEU A 85 -6.12 11.39 -8.20
C LEU A 85 -7.64 11.18 -8.21
N VAL A 86 -8.14 10.34 -7.33
CA VAL A 86 -9.56 10.38 -6.98
C VAL A 86 -9.69 11.26 -5.74
N GLU A 87 -10.08 12.50 -5.97
CA GLU A 87 -10.14 13.51 -4.91
C GLU A 87 -11.40 13.33 -4.05
N CYS A 88 -11.18 13.15 -2.76
CA CYS A 88 -12.23 13.02 -1.76
C CYS A 88 -11.77 13.65 -0.46
N ALA A 89 -12.59 14.53 0.12
CA ALA A 89 -12.28 15.18 1.40
C ALA A 89 -12.55 14.26 2.61
N ASP A 90 -13.43 13.27 2.44
CA ASP A 90 -13.80 12.32 3.49
C ASP A 90 -12.71 11.27 3.68
N GLU A 91 -12.60 10.75 4.91
CA GLU A 91 -11.75 9.61 5.21
C GLU A 91 -12.30 8.35 4.53
N LEU A 92 -11.51 7.78 3.64
CA LEU A 92 -11.88 6.61 2.86
C LEU A 92 -11.50 5.31 3.58
N GLN A 93 -12.48 4.43 3.74
CA GLN A 93 -12.28 3.07 4.26
C GLN A 93 -11.80 2.11 3.16
N PRO A 94 -11.13 0.98 3.49
CA PRO A 94 -10.56 0.06 2.50
C PRO A 94 -11.56 -0.40 1.43
N LEU A 95 -12.81 -0.69 1.79
CA LEU A 95 -13.84 -1.09 0.83
C LEU A 95 -14.20 0.04 -0.15
N ALA A 96 -14.29 1.28 0.32
CA ALA A 96 -14.55 2.43 -0.53
C ALA A 96 -13.41 2.63 -1.54
N VAL A 97 -12.16 2.55 -1.06
CA VAL A 97 -10.96 2.61 -1.92
C VAL A 97 -10.97 1.47 -2.94
N ALA A 98 -11.26 0.24 -2.53
CA ALA A 98 -11.33 -0.91 -3.43
C ALA A 98 -12.40 -0.73 -4.54
N LYS A 99 -13.55 -0.14 -4.23
CA LYS A 99 -14.59 0.19 -5.22
C LYS A 99 -14.12 1.26 -6.21
N LEU A 100 -13.46 2.32 -5.73
CA LEU A 100 -12.88 3.36 -6.58
C LEU A 100 -11.80 2.80 -7.51
N LEU A 101 -10.90 1.97 -6.97
CA LEU A 101 -9.88 1.30 -7.76
C LEU A 101 -10.49 0.34 -8.78
N LYS A 102 -11.57 -0.37 -8.43
CA LYS A 102 -12.29 -1.23 -9.37
C LYS A 102 -12.85 -0.44 -10.54
N ALA A 103 -13.44 0.73 -10.32
CA ALA A 103 -13.92 1.59 -11.39
C ALA A 103 -12.78 2.07 -12.30
N LEU A 104 -11.59 2.35 -11.73
CA LEU A 104 -10.40 2.68 -12.52
C LEU A 104 -9.84 1.46 -13.26
N VAL A 105 -9.88 0.26 -12.69
CA VAL A 105 -9.52 -0.99 -13.39
C VAL A 105 -10.42 -1.19 -14.61
N ASP A 106 -11.72 -0.96 -14.47
CA ASP A 106 -12.66 -1.05 -15.60
C ASP A 106 -12.39 0.00 -16.68
N LYS A 107 -11.97 1.20 -16.29
CA LYS A 107 -11.65 2.30 -17.23
C LYS A 107 -10.32 2.08 -17.94
N GLU A 108 -9.26 1.75 -17.19
CA GLU A 108 -7.89 1.67 -17.69
C GLU A 108 -7.52 0.32 -18.29
N GLN A 109 -8.23 -0.75 -17.91
CA GLN A 109 -7.99 -2.12 -18.35
C GLN A 109 -6.51 -2.57 -18.17
N PRO A 110 -5.94 -2.43 -16.95
CA PRO A 110 -4.57 -2.84 -16.71
C PRO A 110 -4.42 -4.37 -16.76
N GLY A 111 -3.25 -4.84 -17.22
CA GLY A 111 -2.91 -6.27 -17.13
C GLY A 111 -2.45 -6.69 -15.73
N LEU A 112 -1.97 -5.72 -14.92
CA LEU A 112 -1.61 -5.94 -13.52
C LEU A 112 -2.05 -4.75 -12.67
N VAL A 113 -2.49 -5.04 -11.45
CA VAL A 113 -2.57 -4.07 -10.36
C VAL A 113 -1.56 -4.49 -9.29
N ILE A 114 -0.62 -3.60 -8.96
CA ILE A 114 0.41 -3.85 -7.94
C ILE A 114 0.28 -2.78 -6.87
N LEU A 115 0.06 -3.16 -5.61
CA LEU A 115 -0.11 -2.24 -4.49
C LEU A 115 0.55 -2.78 -3.23
N GLY A 116 0.84 -1.92 -2.27
CA GLY A 116 1.35 -2.34 -0.97
C GLY A 116 0.40 -3.31 -0.27
N LYS A 117 0.94 -4.31 0.45
CA LYS A 117 0.10 -5.27 1.19
C LYS A 117 -0.76 -4.59 2.26
N GLN A 118 -0.25 -3.52 2.85
CA GLN A 118 -0.90 -2.76 3.92
C GLN A 118 -0.40 -1.31 3.92
N ALA A 119 -1.10 -0.42 4.61
CA ALA A 119 -0.65 0.93 4.88
C ALA A 119 -0.22 1.04 6.35
N ILE A 120 0.88 1.76 6.63
CA ILE A 120 1.47 1.83 7.98
C ILE A 120 0.66 2.66 8.97
N ASP A 121 -0.37 3.36 8.51
CA ASP A 121 -1.24 4.20 9.34
C ASP A 121 -2.41 3.42 9.96
N ASP A 122 -2.93 2.40 9.26
CA ASP A 122 -4.10 1.64 9.71
C ASP A 122 -3.88 0.12 9.78
N ASP A 123 -2.84 -0.40 9.13
CA ASP A 123 -2.47 -1.83 9.08
C ASP A 123 -3.63 -2.78 8.69
N ASN A 124 -4.66 -2.28 8.00
CA ASN A 124 -5.85 -3.06 7.69
C ASN A 124 -5.58 -4.26 6.76
N ASN A 125 -4.64 -4.15 5.82
CA ASN A 125 -4.31 -5.20 4.85
C ASN A 125 -5.54 -5.78 4.12
N GLN A 126 -6.42 -4.94 3.63
CA GLN A 126 -7.72 -5.35 3.07
C GLN A 126 -7.95 -4.89 1.62
N THR A 127 -7.40 -3.73 1.23
CA THR A 127 -7.75 -3.07 -0.04
C THR A 127 -7.46 -3.93 -1.26
N GLY A 128 -6.29 -4.54 -1.33
CA GLY A 128 -5.89 -5.38 -2.49
C GLY A 128 -6.78 -6.60 -2.66
N GLN A 129 -7.06 -7.31 -1.59
CA GLN A 129 -7.90 -8.50 -1.58
C GLN A 129 -9.37 -8.15 -1.94
N MET A 130 -9.90 -7.05 -1.39
CA MET A 130 -11.23 -6.55 -1.73
C MET A 130 -11.32 -6.15 -3.20
N LEU A 131 -10.30 -5.47 -3.72
CA LEU A 131 -10.22 -5.10 -5.14
C LEU A 131 -10.25 -6.34 -6.03
N ALA A 132 -9.42 -7.33 -5.73
CA ALA A 132 -9.37 -8.58 -6.50
C ALA A 132 -10.74 -9.27 -6.54
N ALA A 133 -11.41 -9.38 -5.38
CA ALA A 133 -12.74 -9.96 -5.28
C ALA A 133 -13.79 -9.16 -6.08
N LEU A 134 -13.81 -7.82 -5.94
CA LEU A 134 -14.76 -6.96 -6.66
C LEU A 134 -14.56 -6.98 -8.17
N ALA A 135 -13.31 -7.11 -8.63
CA ALA A 135 -12.98 -7.16 -10.04
C ALA A 135 -13.03 -8.59 -10.64
N GLY A 136 -13.22 -9.62 -9.81
CA GLY A 136 -13.18 -11.03 -10.25
C GLY A 136 -11.81 -11.46 -10.77
N LEU A 137 -10.73 -10.87 -10.24
CA LEU A 137 -9.36 -11.10 -10.67
C LEU A 137 -8.62 -12.07 -9.73
N PRO A 138 -7.73 -12.91 -10.26
CA PRO A 138 -6.81 -13.68 -9.43
C PRO A 138 -5.90 -12.76 -8.63
N GLN A 139 -5.48 -13.20 -7.44
CA GLN A 139 -4.63 -12.43 -6.57
C GLN A 139 -3.47 -13.24 -5.99
N ALA A 140 -2.34 -12.57 -5.75
CA ALA A 140 -1.26 -13.05 -4.91
C ALA A 140 -0.85 -11.95 -3.93
N THR A 141 -0.84 -12.29 -2.63
CA THR A 141 -0.56 -11.35 -1.53
C THR A 141 0.83 -11.56 -0.96
N PHE A 142 1.41 -10.51 -0.36
CA PHE A 142 2.73 -10.56 0.32
C PHE A 142 3.89 -10.95 -0.61
N ALA A 143 3.88 -10.45 -1.85
CA ALA A 143 4.87 -10.80 -2.86
C ALA A 143 6.29 -10.40 -2.43
N SER A 144 7.21 -11.37 -2.47
CA SER A 144 8.65 -11.19 -2.32
C SER A 144 9.42 -11.41 -3.63
N LYS A 145 8.75 -11.93 -4.68
CA LYS A 145 9.29 -12.03 -6.04
C LYS A 145 8.14 -12.01 -7.05
N VAL A 146 8.34 -11.28 -8.17
CA VAL A 146 7.36 -11.19 -9.27
C VAL A 146 8.08 -11.42 -10.60
N GLU A 147 7.59 -12.36 -11.40
CA GLU A 147 8.11 -12.67 -12.74
C GLU A 147 6.94 -12.82 -13.71
N VAL A 148 7.05 -12.19 -14.88
CA VAL A 148 6.07 -12.39 -15.97
C VAL A 148 6.68 -13.36 -16.99
N VAL A 149 6.07 -14.52 -17.14
CA VAL A 149 6.56 -15.62 -17.98
C VAL A 149 5.39 -16.20 -18.76
N ASP A 150 5.54 -16.37 -20.06
CA ASP A 150 4.56 -17.03 -20.95
C ASP A 150 3.12 -16.51 -20.80
N GLY A 151 2.95 -15.19 -20.67
CA GLY A 151 1.64 -14.54 -20.54
C GLY A 151 0.96 -14.74 -19.18
N LYS A 152 1.67 -15.29 -18.20
CA LYS A 152 1.25 -15.42 -16.80
C LYS A 152 2.17 -14.62 -15.87
N VAL A 153 1.73 -14.36 -14.66
CA VAL A 153 2.59 -13.83 -13.62
C VAL A 153 2.84 -14.88 -12.55
N GLN A 154 4.12 -15.14 -12.28
CA GLN A 154 4.55 -16.00 -11.18
C GLN A 154 4.93 -15.10 -9.99
N VAL A 155 4.36 -15.38 -8.84
CA VAL A 155 4.54 -14.60 -7.62
C VAL A 155 4.98 -15.53 -6.50
N THR A 156 6.19 -15.32 -5.98
CA THR A 156 6.60 -15.91 -4.72
C THR A 156 6.15 -15.01 -3.59
N ARG A 157 5.45 -15.56 -2.63
CA ARG A 157 4.86 -14.84 -1.50
C ARG A 157 5.34 -15.38 -0.16
N GLU A 158 5.40 -14.51 0.82
CA GLU A 158 5.73 -14.86 2.20
C GLU A 158 4.51 -15.46 2.91
N ILE A 159 4.70 -16.60 3.56
CA ILE A 159 3.70 -17.26 4.41
C ILE A 159 4.35 -17.64 5.75
N ASP A 160 3.57 -17.99 6.78
CA ASP A 160 4.09 -18.27 8.12
C ASP A 160 5.08 -19.46 8.14
N GLY A 161 4.87 -20.46 7.30
CA GLY A 161 5.73 -21.63 7.18
C GLY A 161 6.91 -21.49 6.22
N GLY A 162 7.10 -20.32 5.59
CA GLY A 162 8.16 -20.10 4.58
C GLY A 162 7.68 -19.27 3.40
N SER A 163 7.79 -19.78 2.19
CA SER A 163 7.31 -19.12 0.97
C SER A 163 6.59 -20.10 0.05
N GLU A 164 5.68 -19.59 -0.76
CA GLU A 164 5.05 -20.36 -1.84
C GLU A 164 5.06 -19.56 -3.15
N THR A 165 5.05 -20.26 -4.27
CA THR A 165 4.99 -19.61 -5.59
C THR A 165 3.67 -19.94 -6.26
N LEU A 166 2.93 -18.89 -6.65
CA LEU A 166 1.67 -18.97 -7.37
C LEU A 166 1.88 -18.58 -8.83
N SER A 167 1.17 -19.24 -9.75
CA SER A 167 1.10 -18.85 -11.16
C SER A 167 -0.31 -18.35 -11.48
N LEU A 168 -0.45 -17.06 -11.79
CA LEU A 168 -1.72 -16.41 -12.04
C LEU A 168 -1.89 -16.08 -13.52
N SER A 169 -3.12 -16.21 -14.03
CA SER A 169 -3.50 -15.63 -15.31
C SER A 169 -3.60 -14.11 -15.20
N LEU A 170 -3.32 -13.41 -16.28
CA LEU A 170 -3.53 -11.96 -16.39
C LEU A 170 -4.96 -11.69 -16.91
N PRO A 171 -5.62 -10.59 -16.50
CA PRO A 171 -5.16 -9.61 -15.52
C PRO A 171 -5.19 -10.13 -14.07
N ALA A 172 -4.32 -9.59 -13.18
CA ALA A 172 -4.18 -10.03 -11.80
C ALA A 172 -3.92 -8.86 -10.82
N VAL A 173 -4.17 -9.11 -9.54
CA VAL A 173 -3.86 -8.19 -8.43
C VAL A 173 -2.74 -8.79 -7.58
N ILE A 174 -1.70 -8.00 -7.31
CA ILE A 174 -0.55 -8.41 -6.49
C ILE A 174 -0.39 -7.40 -5.35
N THR A 175 -0.24 -7.89 -4.11
CA THR A 175 0.17 -7.04 -3.01
C THR A 175 1.62 -7.31 -2.63
N THR A 176 2.38 -6.24 -2.36
CA THR A 176 3.84 -6.31 -2.19
C THR A 176 4.26 -6.35 -0.72
N ASP A 177 5.22 -7.22 -0.41
CA ASP A 177 5.99 -7.20 0.84
C ASP A 177 7.26 -6.33 0.67
N LEU A 178 7.84 -5.87 1.78
CA LEU A 178 9.08 -5.08 1.77
C LEU A 178 10.30 -5.86 1.23
N ARG A 179 10.22 -7.19 1.21
CA ARG A 179 11.29 -8.07 0.70
C ARG A 179 11.37 -8.15 -0.82
N LEU A 180 10.34 -7.61 -1.54
CA LEU A 180 10.27 -7.73 -3.00
C LEU A 180 11.41 -7.02 -3.70
N ASN A 181 11.72 -5.81 -3.28
CA ASN A 181 12.80 -4.99 -3.85
C ASN A 181 13.24 -3.88 -2.90
N GLU A 182 14.28 -3.15 -3.30
CA GLU A 182 14.71 -1.91 -2.68
C GLU A 182 14.38 -0.76 -3.64
N PRO A 183 13.53 0.22 -3.22
CA PRO A 183 13.15 1.35 -4.06
C PRO A 183 14.36 2.22 -4.41
N ARG A 184 14.38 2.72 -5.63
CA ARG A 184 15.43 3.64 -6.10
C ARG A 184 15.33 5.02 -5.44
N TYR A 185 16.46 5.68 -5.28
CA TYR A 185 16.49 7.08 -4.89
C TYR A 185 15.95 7.98 -6.01
N VAL A 186 15.08 8.91 -5.63
CA VAL A 186 14.55 9.91 -6.55
C VAL A 186 15.56 11.03 -6.73
N THR A 187 15.96 11.30 -7.98
CA THR A 187 16.91 12.37 -8.32
C THR A 187 16.18 13.68 -8.56
N LEU A 188 16.86 14.81 -8.35
CA LEU A 188 16.30 16.14 -8.61
C LEU A 188 15.81 16.32 -10.07
N PRO A 189 16.55 15.87 -11.12
CA PRO A 189 16.04 15.90 -12.49
C PRO A 189 14.73 15.13 -12.67
N ASN A 190 14.55 14.00 -12.00
CA ASN A 190 13.31 13.21 -12.08
C ASN A 190 12.15 13.91 -11.38
N ILE A 191 12.38 14.59 -10.26
CA ILE A 191 11.38 15.45 -9.60
C ILE A 191 10.92 16.57 -10.56
N MET A 192 11.85 17.21 -11.23
CA MET A 192 11.52 18.29 -12.19
C MET A 192 10.73 17.76 -13.41
N LYS A 193 11.07 16.58 -13.92
CA LYS A 193 10.31 15.91 -14.98
C LYS A 193 8.91 15.52 -14.51
N ALA A 194 8.77 15.00 -13.29
CA ALA A 194 7.50 14.57 -12.71
C ALA A 194 6.48 15.73 -12.62
N LYS A 195 6.94 16.97 -12.37
CA LYS A 195 6.06 18.16 -12.35
C LYS A 195 5.32 18.40 -13.66
N LYS A 196 5.88 17.95 -14.79
CA LYS A 196 5.32 18.14 -16.14
C LYS A 196 4.47 16.95 -16.61
N LYS A 197 4.51 15.80 -15.90
CA LYS A 197 3.73 14.62 -16.27
C LYS A 197 2.25 14.84 -15.98
N THR A 198 1.40 14.17 -16.76
CA THR A 198 -0.07 14.23 -16.65
C THR A 198 -0.52 13.71 -15.30
N LEU A 199 -1.38 14.47 -14.65
CA LEU A 199 -2.12 14.09 -13.46
C LEU A 199 -3.59 14.41 -13.71
N GLU A 200 -4.41 13.36 -13.81
CA GLU A 200 -5.86 13.46 -13.98
C GLU A 200 -6.52 13.49 -12.60
N VAL A 201 -7.62 14.22 -12.47
CA VAL A 201 -8.38 14.31 -11.22
C VAL A 201 -9.82 13.91 -11.50
N PHE A 202 -10.33 12.98 -10.70
CA PHE A 202 -11.74 12.56 -10.66
C PHE A 202 -12.26 12.73 -9.25
N ASN A 203 -13.59 12.83 -9.11
CA ASN A 203 -14.26 12.62 -7.82
C ASN A 203 -14.99 11.27 -7.80
N PRO A 204 -15.38 10.76 -6.62
CA PRO A 204 -16.13 9.52 -6.52
C PRO A 204 -17.41 9.49 -7.36
N ALA A 205 -18.10 10.64 -7.49
CA ALA A 205 -19.30 10.76 -8.30
C ALA A 205 -19.02 10.60 -9.80
N ASP A 206 -17.89 11.07 -10.31
CA ASP A 206 -17.47 10.89 -11.71
C ASP A 206 -17.27 9.40 -12.05
N LEU A 207 -16.98 8.59 -11.04
CA LEU A 207 -16.78 7.15 -11.16
C LEU A 207 -18.03 6.35 -10.78
N GLY A 208 -19.11 7.02 -10.38
CA GLY A 208 -20.37 6.38 -9.95
C GLY A 208 -20.25 5.54 -8.67
N VAL A 209 -19.30 5.88 -7.76
CA VAL A 209 -18.98 5.08 -6.58
C VAL A 209 -19.48 5.76 -5.30
N ASP A 210 -20.27 5.01 -4.51
CA ASP A 210 -20.61 5.38 -3.15
C ASP A 210 -19.43 5.05 -2.21
N VAL A 211 -18.92 6.09 -1.55
CA VAL A 211 -17.78 6.03 -0.61
C VAL A 211 -18.22 6.21 0.85
N ALA A 212 -19.50 6.19 1.14
CA ALA A 212 -20.02 6.39 2.50
C ALA A 212 -19.34 5.46 3.51
N SER A 213 -18.88 6.06 4.60
CA SER A 213 -18.22 5.35 5.70
C SER A 213 -19.19 4.41 6.40
N ARG A 214 -18.78 3.17 6.67
CA ARG A 214 -19.59 2.15 7.35
C ARG A 214 -19.13 1.87 8.77
N ILE A 215 -17.94 2.33 9.14
CA ILE A 215 -17.33 2.17 10.46
C ILE A 215 -17.09 3.56 11.03
N LYS A 216 -17.39 3.74 12.32
CA LYS A 216 -17.11 4.98 13.05
C LYS A 216 -16.08 4.69 14.13
N THR A 217 -14.95 5.41 14.12
CA THR A 217 -13.98 5.38 15.21
C THR A 217 -14.60 6.04 16.44
N LEU A 218 -14.72 5.30 17.53
CA LEU A 218 -15.32 5.80 18.79
C LEU A 218 -14.28 6.47 19.66
N LYS A 219 -13.07 5.89 19.73
CA LYS A 219 -11.99 6.39 20.59
C LYS A 219 -10.64 5.91 20.08
N VAL A 220 -9.65 6.77 20.16
CA VAL A 220 -8.22 6.47 19.97
C VAL A 220 -7.49 6.78 21.27
N SER A 221 -6.58 5.90 21.68
CA SER A 221 -5.75 6.08 22.88
C SER A 221 -4.32 5.64 22.60
N GLU A 222 -3.36 6.24 23.30
CA GLU A 222 -1.97 5.75 23.24
C GLU A 222 -1.89 4.31 23.79
N PRO A 223 -0.99 3.48 23.22
CA PRO A 223 -0.74 2.15 23.77
C PRO A 223 -0.23 2.25 25.23
N PRO A 224 -0.53 1.28 26.09
CA PRO A 224 -0.04 1.28 27.46
C PRO A 224 1.50 1.25 27.47
N LYS A 225 2.09 1.99 28.39
CA LYS A 225 3.54 1.96 28.59
C LYS A 225 3.98 0.56 28.97
N ARG A 226 4.90 0.00 28.22
CA ARG A 226 5.51 -1.29 28.58
C ARG A 226 6.46 -1.07 29.76
N GLY A 227 6.41 -1.96 30.75
CA GLY A 227 7.41 -2.04 31.81
C GLY A 227 8.77 -2.47 31.28
N ALA A 228 9.80 -2.27 32.08
CA ALA A 228 11.12 -2.80 31.77
C ALA A 228 11.08 -4.34 31.74
N GLY A 229 11.81 -4.95 30.79
CA GLY A 229 11.97 -6.39 30.75
C GLY A 229 12.77 -6.91 31.94
N ILE A 230 12.60 -8.17 32.28
CA ILE A 230 13.35 -8.86 33.34
C ILE A 230 14.52 -9.61 32.68
N LYS A 231 15.74 -9.35 33.13
CA LYS A 231 16.90 -10.17 32.74
C LYS A 231 16.91 -11.44 33.57
N VAL A 232 17.09 -12.58 32.90
CA VAL A 232 17.17 -13.90 33.55
C VAL A 232 18.60 -14.42 33.48
N ALA A 233 18.96 -15.34 34.38
CA ALA A 233 20.32 -15.82 34.53
C ALA A 233 20.76 -16.72 33.36
N ASP A 234 19.86 -17.54 32.84
CA ASP A 234 20.15 -18.53 31.82
C ASP A 234 18.89 -18.88 30.97
N VAL A 235 19.07 -19.74 29.98
CA VAL A 235 18.03 -20.21 29.08
C VAL A 235 16.95 -21.01 29.81
N ALA A 236 17.32 -21.83 30.79
CA ALA A 236 16.37 -22.63 31.55
C ALA A 236 15.40 -21.74 32.35
N ALA A 237 15.90 -20.69 32.99
CA ALA A 237 15.08 -19.70 33.69
C ALA A 237 14.18 -18.91 32.70
N LEU A 238 14.64 -18.63 31.47
CA LEU A 238 13.82 -18.01 30.43
C LEU A 238 12.67 -18.92 30.02
N VAL A 239 12.95 -20.18 29.72
CA VAL A 239 11.93 -21.16 29.32
C VAL A 239 10.89 -21.37 30.44
N ASP A 240 11.36 -21.49 31.70
CA ASP A 240 10.46 -21.61 32.84
C ASP A 240 9.49 -20.41 32.95
N LYS A 241 10.02 -19.18 32.83
CA LYS A 241 9.18 -17.97 32.85
C LYS A 241 8.19 -17.89 31.71
N LEU A 242 8.62 -18.23 30.49
CA LEU A 242 7.76 -18.23 29.31
C LEU A 242 6.64 -19.27 29.44
N LYS A 243 6.95 -20.45 30.00
CA LYS A 243 6.01 -21.55 30.16
C LYS A 243 5.06 -21.36 31.36
N ASN A 244 5.59 -21.02 32.52
CA ASN A 244 4.85 -21.08 33.79
C ASN A 244 4.28 -19.71 34.21
N GLU A 245 4.96 -18.58 33.89
CA GLU A 245 4.50 -17.24 34.22
C GLU A 245 3.75 -16.60 33.04
N ALA A 246 4.38 -16.49 31.89
CA ALA A 246 3.81 -15.83 30.71
C ALA A 246 2.82 -16.72 29.95
N LYS A 247 2.95 -18.05 30.05
CA LYS A 247 2.10 -19.06 29.38
C LYS A 247 1.99 -18.88 27.88
N VAL A 248 3.13 -18.60 27.23
CA VAL A 248 3.20 -18.36 25.78
C VAL A 248 3.87 -19.50 25.01
N ILE A 249 4.42 -20.48 25.71
CA ILE A 249 4.95 -21.75 25.18
C ILE A 249 4.50 -22.92 26.05
#